data_7a86178419d260e28f8c92609ae8df6a
#
_entry.id   7a86178419d260e28f8c92609ae8df6a
#
_cell.length_a   1.000
_cell.length_b   1.000
_cell.length_c   1.000
_cell.angle_alpha   90.00
_cell.angle_beta   90.00
_cell.angle_gamma   90.00
#
_symmetry.space_group_name_H-M   'P 1'
#
loop_
_entity.id
_entity.type
_entity.pdbx_description
1 polymer ?
#
loop_
_entity_poly.entity_id
_entity_poly.type
_entity_poly.pdbx_seq_one_letter_code
_entity_poly.pdbx_strand_id
1 'polypeptide(L)'
;ASVLDIYQKEGNSKKFGMTGGIGLISSRILAEGPIVKDKGSFLVAGRSSYAHLFLKLADNNNSAYFYDLNTKINYKLNENNNLFLSGYFGRDVFSLNKQFINTYGNSVLNLRWNHLFNDKLFSNASFIYSDYYYGLTLDFIGFNWESGIKNYNFKYDFKHYLSENLKLFYGANVIYYDFNPGKIEPINSESGINEKQLAKKHAFEPAFYIDVEQKLTEKFSINYGLRYSMFYRLGEETINIYANNQAVTYDADLGIYEKATPIDTKYYGKNKTIASFDNLEPRVAIAYTINDKQSVKAS
;
A
#
# COMPACT_ATOMS: atom_id res chain seq x y z
N ALA A 1 5.13 16.16 2.79
CA ALA A 1 4.94 14.70 2.90
C ALA A 1 6.21 14.00 2.45
N SER A 2 6.59 12.91 3.13
CA SER A 2 7.74 12.08 2.75
C SER A 2 7.25 10.82 2.05
N VAL A 3 8.01 10.34 1.07
CA VAL A 3 7.75 9.07 0.39
C VAL A 3 8.92 8.13 0.71
N LEU A 4 8.60 6.92 1.16
CA LEU A 4 9.56 5.85 1.34
C LEU A 4 9.47 4.90 0.13
N ASP A 5 10.52 4.85 -0.68
CA ASP A 5 10.61 3.95 -1.82
C ASP A 5 11.50 2.76 -1.46
N ILE A 6 10.98 1.53 -1.60
CA ILE A 6 11.65 0.30 -1.18
C ILE A 6 11.93 -0.56 -2.40
N TYR A 7 13.20 -0.77 -2.69
CA TYR A 7 13.65 -1.67 -3.75
C TYR A 7 14.11 -3.01 -3.19
N GLN A 8 13.41 -4.07 -3.55
CA GLN A 8 13.86 -5.44 -3.28
C GLN A 8 14.98 -5.82 -4.26
N LYS A 9 16.06 -6.43 -3.75
CA LYS A 9 17.07 -7.03 -4.61
C LYS A 9 16.49 -8.17 -5.45
N GLU A 10 17.12 -8.48 -6.55
CA GLU A 10 16.80 -9.64 -7.37
C GLU A 10 17.58 -10.88 -6.88
N GLY A 11 17.06 -12.06 -7.17
CA GLY A 11 17.76 -13.31 -6.90
C GLY A 11 18.98 -13.48 -7.82
N ASN A 12 19.89 -14.35 -7.40
CA ASN A 12 21.09 -14.64 -8.18
C ASN A 12 20.75 -15.51 -9.41
N SER A 13 20.95 -14.99 -10.61
CA SER A 13 20.66 -15.70 -11.87
C SER A 13 21.75 -16.72 -12.27
N LYS A 14 22.89 -16.79 -11.56
CA LYS A 14 24.03 -17.63 -11.93
C LYS A 14 24.18 -18.88 -11.06
N LYS A 15 23.98 -18.75 -9.75
CA LYS A 15 24.18 -19.85 -8.79
C LYS A 15 23.17 -19.78 -7.64
N PHE A 16 22.81 -20.94 -7.13
CA PHE A 16 22.04 -21.05 -5.90
C PHE A 16 22.85 -20.55 -4.70
N GLY A 17 22.19 -19.84 -3.82
CA GLY A 17 22.73 -19.37 -2.56
C GLY A 17 21.68 -19.43 -1.46
N MET A 18 22.12 -19.66 -0.25
CA MET A 18 21.28 -19.66 0.94
C MET A 18 22.00 -18.92 2.05
N THR A 19 21.28 -18.05 2.74
CA THR A 19 21.82 -17.29 3.87
C THR A 19 20.78 -17.31 4.99
N GLY A 20 21.23 -17.51 6.22
CA GLY A 20 20.36 -17.52 7.38
C GLY A 20 21.03 -16.86 8.58
N GLY A 21 20.22 -16.57 9.57
CA GLY A 21 20.68 -16.05 10.86
C GLY A 21 19.68 -16.38 11.94
N ILE A 22 20.20 -16.84 13.08
CA ILE A 22 19.43 -17.11 14.30
C ILE A 22 19.88 -16.08 15.33
N GLY A 23 18.95 -15.31 15.83
CA GLY A 23 19.17 -14.34 16.91
C GLY A 23 18.38 -14.73 18.17
N LEU A 24 18.54 -13.99 19.24
CA LEU A 24 17.80 -14.24 20.48
C LEU A 24 16.30 -14.01 20.35
N ILE A 25 15.89 -13.06 19.51
CA ILE A 25 14.50 -12.61 19.39
C ILE A 25 13.86 -13.12 18.10
N SER A 26 14.63 -13.22 17.01
CA SER A 26 14.12 -13.56 15.68
C SER A 26 15.14 -14.32 14.84
N SER A 27 14.64 -15.11 13.92
CA SER A 27 15.43 -15.79 12.89
C SER A 27 15.00 -15.32 11.50
N ARG A 28 15.94 -15.44 10.55
CA ARG A 28 15.70 -15.15 9.13
C ARG A 28 16.39 -16.19 8.26
N ILE A 29 15.81 -16.45 7.11
CA ILE A 29 16.37 -17.29 6.06
C ILE A 29 16.12 -16.65 4.72
N LEU A 30 17.08 -16.78 3.82
CA LEU A 30 16.96 -16.35 2.43
C LEU A 30 17.53 -17.45 1.55
N ALA A 31 16.80 -17.83 0.52
CA ALA A 31 17.26 -18.69 -0.56
C ALA A 31 17.08 -17.97 -1.89
N GLU A 32 18.07 -18.02 -2.74
CA GLU A 32 18.03 -17.40 -4.06
C GLU A 32 18.76 -18.26 -5.09
N GLY A 33 18.36 -18.19 -6.34
CA GLY A 33 19.03 -18.97 -7.37
C GLY A 33 18.42 -18.76 -8.76
N PRO A 34 19.03 -19.38 -9.79
CA PRO A 34 18.52 -19.33 -11.14
C PRO A 34 17.26 -20.20 -11.28
N ILE A 35 16.24 -19.68 -11.98
CA ILE A 35 15.17 -20.48 -12.58
C ILE A 35 15.69 -21.02 -13.93
N VAL A 36 16.25 -20.12 -14.72
CA VAL A 36 17.01 -20.41 -15.92
C VAL A 36 18.29 -19.58 -15.84
N LYS A 37 19.43 -20.24 -15.95
CA LYS A 37 20.74 -19.58 -15.84
C LYS A 37 20.83 -18.36 -16.78
N ASP A 38 21.27 -17.23 -16.23
CA ASP A 38 21.44 -15.92 -16.87
C ASP A 38 20.14 -15.30 -17.46
N LYS A 39 18.97 -15.97 -17.35
CA LYS A 39 17.69 -15.49 -17.87
C LYS A 39 16.67 -15.17 -16.79
N GLY A 40 16.70 -15.90 -15.69
CA GLY A 40 15.71 -15.69 -14.64
C GLY A 40 16.18 -16.21 -13.32
N SER A 41 15.74 -15.56 -12.25
CA SER A 41 16.09 -15.92 -10.88
C SER A 41 14.86 -15.86 -9.97
N PHE A 42 14.98 -16.56 -8.85
CA PHE A 42 14.07 -16.44 -7.73
C PHE A 42 14.81 -15.98 -6.47
N LEU A 43 14.07 -15.37 -5.58
CA LEU A 43 14.47 -15.07 -4.22
C LEU A 43 13.27 -15.35 -3.32
N VAL A 44 13.50 -16.09 -2.24
CA VAL A 44 12.52 -16.32 -1.18
C VAL A 44 13.21 -16.03 0.14
N ALA A 45 12.61 -15.16 0.94
CA ALA A 45 13.15 -14.80 2.25
C ALA A 45 12.03 -14.83 3.29
N GLY A 46 12.28 -15.50 4.41
CA GLY A 46 11.36 -15.56 5.54
C GLY A 46 12.02 -15.05 6.80
N ARG A 47 11.22 -14.46 7.66
CA ARG A 47 11.62 -13.99 8.97
C ARG A 47 10.52 -14.29 9.98
N SER A 48 10.90 -14.73 11.17
CA SER A 48 9.96 -14.92 12.27
C SER A 48 10.59 -14.55 13.60
N SER A 49 9.80 -13.89 14.42
CA SER A 49 10.14 -13.58 15.80
C SER A 49 9.58 -14.67 16.72
N TYR A 50 10.30 -14.96 17.78
CA TYR A 50 9.91 -15.90 18.82
C TYR A 50 10.20 -15.36 20.24
N ALA A 51 10.31 -14.05 20.39
CA ALA A 51 10.51 -13.37 21.66
C ALA A 51 9.48 -13.77 22.73
N HIS A 52 8.24 -14.04 22.31
CA HIS A 52 7.16 -14.48 23.18
C HIS A 52 7.43 -15.82 23.88
N LEU A 53 8.33 -16.68 23.34
CA LEU A 53 8.72 -17.92 24.02
C LEU A 53 9.47 -17.65 25.30
N PHE A 54 10.29 -16.60 25.36
CA PHE A 54 10.98 -16.18 26.58
C PHE A 54 10.01 -15.62 27.63
N LEU A 55 8.95 -14.92 27.20
CA LEU A 55 7.91 -14.45 28.09
C LEU A 55 7.16 -15.62 28.74
N LYS A 56 6.88 -16.68 28.00
CA LYS A 56 6.28 -17.90 28.53
C LYS A 56 7.15 -18.62 29.54
N LEU A 57 8.48 -18.63 29.35
CA LEU A 57 9.42 -19.21 30.32
C LEU A 57 9.45 -18.44 31.65
N ALA A 58 9.08 -17.15 31.62
CA ALA A 58 8.95 -16.29 32.79
C ALA A 58 7.51 -16.28 33.38
N ASP A 59 6.68 -17.29 33.05
CA ASP A 59 5.28 -17.41 33.45
C ASP A 59 4.41 -16.19 33.08
N ASN A 60 4.76 -15.53 31.97
CA ASN A 60 4.07 -14.36 31.47
C ASN A 60 3.18 -14.73 30.28
N ASN A 61 1.86 -14.49 30.39
CA ASN A 61 0.88 -14.79 29.36
C ASN A 61 0.83 -13.77 28.22
N ASN A 62 1.65 -12.73 28.27
CA ASN A 62 1.78 -11.77 27.18
C ASN A 62 2.53 -12.38 26.01
N SER A 63 2.20 -11.97 24.80
CA SER A 63 2.97 -12.37 23.63
C SER A 63 3.06 -11.23 22.61
N ALA A 64 4.23 -11.13 21.97
CA ALA A 64 4.46 -10.28 20.84
C ALA A 64 5.32 -11.07 19.85
N TYR A 65 4.81 -11.26 18.65
CA TYR A 65 5.56 -11.93 17.60
C TYR A 65 5.14 -11.45 16.22
N PHE A 66 6.05 -11.60 15.28
CA PHE A 66 5.78 -11.36 13.88
C PHE A 66 6.35 -12.47 13.01
N TYR A 67 5.83 -12.60 11.81
CA TYR A 67 6.43 -13.39 10.75
C TYR A 67 6.16 -12.75 9.41
N ASP A 68 7.12 -12.82 8.51
CA ASP A 68 6.99 -12.33 7.16
C ASP A 68 7.68 -13.23 6.14
N LEU A 69 7.14 -13.19 4.94
CA LEU A 69 7.64 -13.88 3.76
C LEU A 69 7.76 -12.87 2.62
N ASN A 70 8.93 -12.84 2.00
CA ASN A 70 9.20 -12.05 0.80
C ASN A 70 9.58 -13.00 -0.33
N THR A 71 8.99 -12.79 -1.50
CA THR A 71 9.30 -13.54 -2.70
C THR A 71 9.54 -12.60 -3.87
N LYS A 72 10.49 -12.93 -4.72
CA LYS A 72 10.70 -12.25 -5.99
C LYS A 72 11.15 -13.22 -7.05
N ILE A 73 10.51 -13.14 -8.20
CA ILE A 73 10.87 -13.84 -9.42
C ILE A 73 11.12 -12.79 -10.49
N ASN A 74 12.19 -12.92 -11.21
CA ASN A 74 12.44 -12.16 -12.42
C ASN A 74 12.75 -13.09 -13.58
N TYR A 75 12.27 -12.72 -14.76
CA TYR A 75 12.48 -13.52 -15.96
C TYR A 75 12.60 -12.63 -17.20
N LYS A 76 13.74 -12.74 -17.89
CA LYS A 76 14.01 -12.07 -19.15
C LYS A 76 13.38 -12.89 -20.28
N LEU A 77 12.25 -12.45 -20.83
CA LEU A 77 11.58 -13.08 -21.96
C LEU A 77 12.44 -12.97 -23.23
N ASN A 78 12.94 -11.76 -23.50
CA ASN A 78 13.87 -11.43 -24.58
C ASN A 78 14.63 -10.12 -24.22
N GLU A 79 15.41 -9.58 -25.15
CA GLU A 79 16.22 -8.37 -24.92
C GLU A 79 15.37 -7.15 -24.49
N ASN A 80 14.13 -7.08 -24.97
CA ASN A 80 13.26 -5.92 -24.77
C ASN A 80 12.18 -6.16 -23.66
N ASN A 81 12.05 -7.37 -23.13
CA ASN A 81 10.95 -7.72 -22.24
C ASN A 81 11.43 -8.46 -21.00
N ASN A 82 11.20 -7.86 -19.83
CA ASN A 82 11.45 -8.48 -18.54
C ASN A 82 10.18 -8.50 -17.69
N LEU A 83 9.91 -9.67 -17.10
CA LEU A 83 8.82 -9.86 -16.15
C LEU A 83 9.37 -9.98 -14.74
N PHE A 84 8.66 -9.37 -13.80
CA PHE A 84 8.95 -9.44 -12.38
C PHE A 84 7.65 -9.78 -11.63
N LEU A 85 7.72 -10.80 -10.80
CA LEU A 85 6.67 -11.11 -9.84
C LEU A 85 7.26 -10.97 -8.45
N SER A 86 6.69 -10.11 -7.62
CA SER A 86 7.07 -9.98 -6.23
C SER A 86 5.88 -10.14 -5.32
N GLY A 87 6.09 -10.85 -4.22
CA GLY A 87 5.10 -11.07 -3.19
C GLY A 87 5.66 -10.73 -1.82
N TYR A 88 4.81 -10.19 -0.99
CA TYR A 88 5.04 -9.98 0.43
C TYR A 88 3.84 -10.49 1.21
N PHE A 89 4.11 -11.18 2.30
CA PHE A 89 3.13 -11.53 3.31
C PHE A 89 3.73 -11.28 4.69
N GLY A 90 3.04 -10.57 5.55
CA GLY A 90 3.49 -10.32 6.92
C GLY A 90 2.32 -10.25 7.88
N ARG A 91 2.56 -10.69 9.10
CA ARG A 91 1.62 -10.61 10.21
C ARG A 91 2.34 -10.33 11.52
N ASP A 92 1.78 -9.39 12.26
CA ASP A 92 2.19 -9.03 13.61
C ASP A 92 1.06 -9.34 14.58
N VAL A 93 1.39 -9.90 15.72
CA VAL A 93 0.44 -10.24 16.79
C VAL A 93 0.97 -9.73 18.11
N PHE A 94 0.13 -8.99 18.80
CA PHE A 94 0.38 -8.54 20.16
C PHE A 94 -0.76 -9.00 21.06
N SER A 95 -0.45 -9.63 22.20
CA SER A 95 -1.44 -10.15 23.13
C SER A 95 -1.08 -9.83 24.55
N LEU A 96 -2.04 -9.31 25.32
CA LEU A 96 -1.94 -9.11 26.76
C LEU A 96 -2.86 -10.08 27.48
N ASN A 97 -2.28 -10.97 28.26
CA ASN A 97 -2.98 -11.99 29.05
C ASN A 97 -4.02 -12.82 28.28
N LYS A 98 -3.91 -12.89 26.95
CA LYS A 98 -4.89 -13.46 26.02
C LYS A 98 -6.26 -12.76 26.04
N GLN A 99 -6.47 -11.75 26.87
CA GLN A 99 -7.70 -10.98 26.99
C GLN A 99 -7.82 -9.85 25.97
N PHE A 100 -6.66 -9.31 25.58
CA PHE A 100 -6.54 -8.31 24.52
C PHE A 100 -5.58 -8.87 23.45
N ILE A 101 -6.07 -9.08 22.25
CA ILE A 101 -5.21 -9.51 21.12
C ILE A 101 -5.39 -8.53 19.99
N ASN A 102 -4.29 -7.93 19.57
CA ASN A 102 -4.20 -7.08 18.39
C ASN A 102 -3.40 -7.79 17.32
N THR A 103 -3.97 -7.86 16.12
CA THR A 103 -3.34 -8.49 14.97
C THR A 103 -3.43 -7.56 13.77
N TYR A 104 -2.34 -7.35 13.07
CA TYR A 104 -2.36 -6.68 11.78
C TYR A 104 -1.42 -7.39 10.81
N GLY A 105 -1.72 -7.23 9.55
CA GLY A 105 -0.93 -7.88 8.52
C GLY A 105 -1.16 -7.25 7.15
N ASN A 106 -0.30 -7.61 6.23
CA ASN A 106 -0.39 -7.16 4.86
C ASN A 106 0.03 -8.28 3.90
N SER A 107 -0.72 -8.44 2.83
CA SER A 107 -0.37 -9.31 1.71
C SER A 107 -0.27 -8.45 0.46
N VAL A 108 0.84 -8.53 -0.26
CA VAL A 108 1.05 -7.77 -1.50
C VAL A 108 1.53 -8.71 -2.59
N LEU A 109 0.93 -8.59 -3.76
CA LEU A 109 1.40 -9.23 -4.99
C LEU A 109 1.59 -8.14 -6.04
N ASN A 110 2.76 -8.10 -6.68
CA ASN A 110 3.07 -7.15 -7.74
C ASN A 110 3.61 -7.90 -8.95
N LEU A 111 2.88 -7.85 -10.05
CA LEU A 111 3.33 -8.28 -11.37
C LEU A 111 3.74 -7.04 -12.16
N ARG A 112 5.02 -6.97 -12.55
CA ARG A 112 5.57 -5.87 -13.34
C ARG A 112 6.16 -6.40 -14.63
N TRP A 113 5.80 -5.73 -15.73
CA TRP A 113 6.38 -5.92 -17.04
C TRP A 113 7.15 -4.69 -17.47
N ASN A 114 8.44 -4.87 -17.69
CA ASN A 114 9.31 -3.85 -18.26
C ASN A 114 9.44 -4.10 -19.75
N HIS A 115 9.17 -3.08 -20.56
CA HIS A 115 9.30 -3.16 -22.01
C HIS A 115 10.16 -2.01 -22.56
N LEU A 116 11.13 -2.36 -23.37
CA LEU A 116 11.97 -1.45 -24.11
C LEU A 116 11.47 -1.37 -25.56
N PHE A 117 10.82 -0.26 -25.92
CA PHE A 117 10.34 -0.03 -27.29
C PHE A 117 11.51 0.24 -28.26
N ASN A 118 12.46 1.04 -27.79
CA ASN A 118 13.71 1.37 -28.47
C ASN A 118 14.68 1.99 -27.44
N ASP A 119 15.88 2.40 -27.86
CA ASP A 119 16.94 2.93 -26.99
C ASP A 119 16.54 4.20 -26.24
N LYS A 120 15.44 4.86 -26.62
CA LYS A 120 14.97 6.11 -26.01
C LYS A 120 13.66 5.96 -25.24
N LEU A 121 12.87 4.93 -25.49
CA LEU A 121 11.54 4.77 -24.88
C LEU A 121 11.44 3.45 -24.12
N PHE A 122 11.23 3.58 -22.84
CA PHE A 122 11.09 2.49 -21.89
C PHE A 122 9.75 2.59 -21.16
N SER A 123 9.12 1.45 -20.84
CA SER A 123 7.90 1.43 -20.04
C SER A 123 7.93 0.39 -18.93
N ASN A 124 7.13 0.65 -17.89
CA ASN A 124 6.84 -0.24 -16.78
C ASN A 124 5.34 -0.34 -16.59
N ALA A 125 4.74 -1.48 -16.91
CA ALA A 125 3.38 -1.79 -16.51
C ALA A 125 3.41 -2.61 -15.22
N SER A 126 2.64 -2.21 -14.22
CA SER A 126 2.56 -2.89 -12.93
C SER A 126 1.11 -3.15 -12.57
N PHE A 127 0.79 -4.37 -12.19
CA PHE A 127 -0.46 -4.72 -11.53
C PHE A 127 -0.16 -5.12 -10.10
N ILE A 128 -0.74 -4.40 -9.13
CA ILE A 128 -0.47 -4.57 -7.72
C ILE A 128 -1.79 -4.89 -7.02
N TYR A 129 -1.81 -6.01 -6.31
CA TYR A 129 -2.84 -6.35 -5.35
C TYR A 129 -2.27 -6.21 -3.95
N SER A 130 -3.01 -5.56 -3.05
CA SER A 130 -2.69 -5.58 -1.63
C SER A 130 -3.93 -5.81 -0.77
N ASP A 131 -3.75 -6.51 0.33
CA ASP A 131 -4.79 -6.81 1.32
C ASP A 131 -4.22 -6.53 2.71
N TYR A 132 -4.62 -5.41 3.28
CA TYR A 132 -4.30 -5.03 4.65
C TYR A 132 -5.40 -5.53 5.58
N TYR A 133 -5.01 -6.24 6.61
CA TYR A 133 -5.87 -6.79 7.64
C TYR A 133 -5.55 -6.20 9.01
N TYR A 134 -6.57 -5.86 9.76
CA TYR A 134 -6.50 -5.48 11.15
C TYR A 134 -7.54 -6.27 11.95
N GLY A 135 -7.12 -6.89 13.07
CA GLY A 135 -7.97 -7.63 13.98
C GLY A 135 -7.74 -7.21 15.43
N LEU A 136 -8.81 -7.12 16.17
CA LEU A 136 -8.81 -6.86 17.61
C LEU A 136 -9.75 -7.85 18.30
N THR A 137 -9.21 -8.63 19.24
CA THR A 137 -9.99 -9.50 20.13
C THR A 137 -10.00 -8.91 21.52
N LEU A 138 -11.19 -8.74 22.11
CA LEU A 138 -11.39 -8.37 23.51
C LEU A 138 -12.16 -9.49 24.20
N ASP A 139 -11.42 -10.45 24.76
CA ASP A 139 -11.98 -11.67 25.38
C ASP A 139 -12.88 -11.35 26.58
N PHE A 140 -12.49 -10.36 27.39
CA PHE A 140 -13.26 -9.92 28.58
C PHE A 140 -14.60 -9.26 28.24
N ILE A 141 -14.82 -8.81 26.99
CA ILE A 141 -16.10 -8.31 26.47
C ILE A 141 -16.77 -9.38 25.59
N GLY A 142 -15.99 -10.33 25.10
CA GLY A 142 -16.49 -11.45 24.31
C GLY A 142 -16.65 -11.16 22.81
N PHE A 143 -15.82 -10.27 22.19
CA PHE A 143 -15.94 -9.99 20.76
C PHE A 143 -14.62 -9.94 20.00
N ASN A 144 -14.71 -10.25 18.71
CA ASN A 144 -13.71 -9.99 17.70
C ASN A 144 -14.15 -8.82 16.83
N TRP A 145 -13.19 -7.93 16.52
CA TRP A 145 -13.33 -6.90 15.50
C TRP A 145 -12.35 -7.17 14.37
N GLU A 146 -12.83 -7.12 13.14
CA GLU A 146 -12.01 -7.21 11.94
C GLU A 146 -12.26 -6.03 11.02
N SER A 147 -11.21 -5.44 10.48
CA SER A 147 -11.27 -4.41 9.44
C SER A 147 -10.14 -4.60 8.45
N GLY A 148 -10.24 -3.95 7.28
CA GLY A 148 -9.20 -4.11 6.27
C GLY A 148 -9.46 -3.31 5.01
N ILE A 149 -8.43 -3.26 4.16
CA ILE A 149 -8.47 -2.57 2.87
C ILE A 149 -7.83 -3.47 1.83
N LYS A 150 -8.58 -3.75 0.76
CA LYS A 150 -8.04 -4.38 -0.45
C LYS A 150 -7.85 -3.33 -1.52
N ASN A 151 -6.68 -3.35 -2.16
CA ASN A 151 -6.36 -2.48 -3.27
C ASN A 151 -6.05 -3.28 -4.52
N TYR A 152 -6.61 -2.84 -5.63
CA TYR A 152 -6.25 -3.29 -6.98
C TYR A 152 -5.70 -2.08 -7.72
N ASN A 153 -4.41 -2.08 -7.98
CA ASN A 153 -3.72 -0.95 -8.57
C ASN A 153 -3.10 -1.37 -9.91
N PHE A 154 -3.41 -0.62 -10.96
CA PHE A 154 -2.74 -0.70 -12.24
C PHE A 154 -1.99 0.59 -12.49
N LYS A 155 -0.68 0.48 -12.74
CA LYS A 155 0.20 1.60 -13.02
C LYS A 155 0.96 1.36 -14.32
N TYR A 156 0.98 2.36 -15.20
CA TYR A 156 1.74 2.29 -16.44
C TYR A 156 2.57 3.55 -16.61
N ASP A 157 3.87 3.39 -16.46
CA ASP A 157 4.88 4.45 -16.52
C ASP A 157 5.67 4.36 -17.81
N PHE A 158 5.96 5.52 -18.38
CA PHE A 158 6.88 5.68 -19.51
C PHE A 158 8.03 6.59 -19.12
N LYS A 159 9.23 6.21 -19.55
CA LYS A 159 10.42 7.02 -19.48
C LYS A 159 10.97 7.21 -20.90
N HIS A 160 11.01 8.46 -21.34
CA HIS A 160 11.34 8.82 -22.71
C HIS A 160 12.53 9.79 -22.73
N TYR A 161 13.64 9.36 -23.26
CA TYR A 161 14.85 10.14 -23.46
C TYR A 161 14.77 10.84 -24.81
N LEU A 162 14.25 12.07 -24.86
CA LEU A 162 14.14 12.85 -26.11
C LEU A 162 15.50 13.31 -26.60
N SER A 163 16.39 13.70 -25.66
CA SER A 163 17.79 14.03 -25.92
C SER A 163 18.62 13.73 -24.67
N GLU A 164 19.92 13.97 -24.71
CA GLU A 164 20.83 13.89 -23.54
C GLU A 164 20.40 14.84 -22.41
N ASN A 165 19.80 15.98 -22.78
CA ASN A 165 19.41 17.04 -21.85
C ASN A 165 17.91 17.08 -21.53
N LEU A 166 17.08 16.22 -22.16
CA LEU A 166 15.62 16.27 -22.00
C LEU A 166 15.05 14.87 -21.84
N LYS A 167 14.44 14.62 -20.68
CA LYS A 167 13.75 13.37 -20.36
C LYS A 167 12.31 13.66 -19.96
N LEU A 168 11.40 12.84 -20.43
CA LEU A 168 10.00 12.84 -20.04
C LEU A 168 9.68 11.59 -19.22
N PHE A 169 8.93 11.77 -18.15
CA PHE A 169 8.30 10.70 -17.38
C PHE A 169 6.80 10.95 -17.41
N TYR A 170 6.04 10.02 -17.93
CA TYR A 170 4.59 10.17 -17.99
C TYR A 170 3.92 8.83 -17.79
N GLY A 171 2.68 8.87 -17.35
CA GLY A 171 1.96 7.65 -17.09
C GLY A 171 0.57 7.85 -16.52
N ALA A 172 -0.02 6.71 -16.17
CA ALA A 172 -1.30 6.64 -15.51
C ALA A 172 -1.22 5.67 -14.33
N ASN A 173 -1.99 5.98 -13.29
CA ASN A 173 -2.18 5.12 -12.13
C ASN A 173 -3.66 5.03 -11.84
N VAL A 174 -4.18 3.82 -11.64
CA VAL A 174 -5.59 3.58 -11.35
C VAL A 174 -5.69 2.65 -10.16
N ILE A 175 -6.37 3.08 -9.10
CA ILE A 175 -6.56 2.27 -7.90
C ILE A 175 -8.05 2.08 -7.66
N TYR A 176 -8.43 0.82 -7.42
CA TYR A 176 -9.75 0.47 -6.88
C TYR A 176 -9.59 -0.02 -5.46
N TYR A 177 -10.39 0.54 -4.54
CA TYR A 177 -10.40 0.20 -3.12
C TYR A 177 -11.67 -0.55 -2.75
N ASP A 178 -11.51 -1.67 -2.04
CA ASP A 178 -12.56 -2.35 -1.28
C ASP A 178 -12.21 -2.23 0.21
N PHE A 179 -12.91 -1.36 0.91
CA PHE A 179 -12.69 -1.05 2.31
C PHE A 179 -13.75 -1.73 3.18
N ASN A 180 -13.31 -2.62 4.08
CA ASN A 180 -14.11 -3.15 5.16
C ASN A 180 -13.90 -2.28 6.42
N PRO A 181 -14.85 -1.39 6.77
CA PRO A 181 -14.68 -0.51 7.93
C PRO A 181 -14.76 -1.25 9.25
N GLY A 182 -15.37 -2.44 9.27
CA GLY A 182 -15.38 -3.30 10.45
C GLY A 182 -16.47 -4.33 10.46
N LYS A 183 -16.15 -5.49 11.02
CA LYS A 183 -17.05 -6.57 11.38
C LYS A 183 -16.84 -6.90 12.86
N ILE A 184 -17.91 -6.96 13.62
CA ILE A 184 -17.92 -7.47 15.01
C ILE A 184 -18.53 -8.86 14.98
N GLU A 185 -17.87 -9.81 15.64
CA GLU A 185 -18.36 -11.17 15.84
C GLU A 185 -18.25 -11.55 17.31
N PRO A 186 -19.22 -12.27 17.88
CA PRO A 186 -19.09 -12.85 19.21
C PRO A 186 -17.97 -13.90 19.22
N ILE A 187 -17.20 -13.98 20.30
CA ILE A 187 -16.15 -15.01 20.46
C ILE A 187 -16.78 -16.40 20.67
N ASN A 188 -17.90 -16.46 21.38
CA ASN A 188 -18.66 -17.69 21.66
C ASN A 188 -20.13 -17.39 21.84
N SER A 189 -20.93 -18.42 22.04
CA SER A 189 -22.40 -18.33 22.24
C SER A 189 -22.83 -17.67 23.55
N GLU A 190 -21.92 -17.50 24.50
CA GLU A 190 -22.18 -16.86 25.80
C GLU A 190 -21.95 -15.35 25.75
N SER A 191 -21.35 -14.87 24.65
CA SER A 191 -21.11 -13.44 24.41
C SER A 191 -22.45 -12.68 24.31
N GLY A 192 -22.55 -11.59 25.03
CA GLY A 192 -23.68 -10.65 24.90
C GLY A 192 -23.62 -9.78 23.65
N ILE A 193 -22.63 -9.99 22.75
CA ILE A 193 -22.43 -9.22 21.54
C ILE A 193 -23.13 -9.91 20.36
N ASN A 194 -23.84 -9.13 19.57
CA ASN A 194 -24.42 -9.60 18.32
C ASN A 194 -23.43 -9.32 17.15
N GLU A 195 -23.41 -10.26 16.20
CA GLU A 195 -22.69 -10.05 14.95
C GLU A 195 -23.20 -8.80 14.22
N LYS A 196 -22.27 -7.95 13.78
CA LYS A 196 -22.58 -6.75 13.01
C LYS A 196 -21.51 -6.48 11.99
N GLN A 197 -21.88 -6.44 10.72
CA GLN A 197 -21.04 -6.01 9.61
C GLN A 197 -21.38 -4.57 9.23
N LEU A 198 -20.40 -3.67 9.27
CA LEU A 198 -20.54 -2.34 8.70
C LEU A 198 -20.50 -2.42 7.18
N ALA A 199 -21.31 -1.60 6.51
CA ALA A 199 -21.36 -1.58 5.05
C ALA A 199 -19.98 -1.28 4.46
N LYS A 200 -19.52 -2.14 3.57
CA LYS A 200 -18.27 -1.94 2.84
C LYS A 200 -18.32 -0.64 2.04
N LYS A 201 -17.14 -0.05 1.86
CA LYS A 201 -16.99 1.19 1.09
C LYS A 201 -16.08 0.92 -0.09
N HIS A 202 -16.38 1.57 -1.20
CA HIS A 202 -15.61 1.42 -2.42
C HIS A 202 -15.17 2.78 -2.94
N ALA A 203 -13.97 2.83 -3.51
CA ALA A 203 -13.48 4.03 -4.15
C ALA A 203 -12.68 3.68 -5.42
N PHE A 204 -12.62 4.63 -6.34
CA PHE A 204 -11.87 4.56 -7.58
C PHE A 204 -11.03 5.82 -7.72
N GLU A 205 -9.71 5.65 -7.89
CA GLU A 205 -8.74 6.75 -7.91
C GLU A 205 -7.86 6.65 -9.15
N PRO A 206 -8.26 7.24 -10.28
CA PRO A 206 -7.40 7.39 -11.44
C PRO A 206 -6.55 8.66 -11.32
N ALA A 207 -5.33 8.59 -11.86
CA ALA A 207 -4.46 9.73 -11.98
C ALA A 207 -3.62 9.64 -13.25
N PHE A 208 -3.32 10.80 -13.86
CA PHE A 208 -2.44 10.96 -15.00
C PHE A 208 -1.34 11.95 -14.65
N TYR A 209 -0.15 11.75 -15.14
CA TYR A 209 0.97 12.62 -14.84
C TYR A 209 1.98 12.70 -15.97
N ILE A 210 2.64 13.84 -16.01
CA ILE A 210 3.79 14.10 -16.86
C ILE A 210 4.80 14.90 -16.06
N ASP A 211 6.06 14.47 -16.09
CA ASP A 211 7.21 15.15 -15.49
C ASP A 211 8.30 15.31 -16.55
N VAL A 212 8.94 16.46 -16.55
CA VAL A 212 10.02 16.82 -17.46
C VAL A 212 11.28 17.11 -16.67
N GLU A 213 12.35 16.35 -16.92
CA GLU A 213 13.68 16.62 -16.43
C GLU A 213 14.50 17.25 -17.55
N GLN A 214 14.91 18.51 -17.38
CA GLN A 214 15.64 19.27 -18.38
C GLN A 214 16.92 19.86 -17.82
N LYS A 215 18.05 19.55 -18.46
CA LYS A 215 19.31 20.25 -18.28
C LYS A 215 19.33 21.47 -19.19
N LEU A 216 19.29 22.67 -18.61
CA LEU A 216 19.38 23.91 -19.38
C LEU A 216 20.84 24.32 -19.66
N THR A 217 21.74 24.01 -18.72
CA THR A 217 23.19 24.15 -18.85
C THR A 217 23.88 23.02 -18.08
N GLU A 218 25.22 22.92 -18.17
CA GLU A 218 26.00 21.96 -17.39
C GLU A 218 25.83 22.13 -15.87
N LYS A 219 25.45 23.32 -15.42
CA LYS A 219 25.29 23.65 -14.00
C LYS A 219 23.83 23.81 -13.55
N PHE A 220 22.90 23.96 -14.47
CA PHE A 220 21.52 24.27 -14.14
C PHE A 220 20.54 23.25 -14.74
N SER A 221 19.77 22.60 -13.88
CA SER A 221 18.69 21.69 -14.25
C SER A 221 17.37 22.07 -13.59
N ILE A 222 16.33 21.83 -14.29
CA ILE A 222 14.95 22.02 -13.84
C ILE A 222 14.19 20.71 -14.01
N ASN A 223 13.36 20.38 -13.01
CA ASN A 223 12.38 19.32 -13.08
C ASN A 223 11.01 19.95 -12.84
N TYR A 224 10.09 19.78 -13.75
CA TYR A 224 8.73 20.30 -13.63
C TYR A 224 7.72 19.28 -14.13
N GLY A 225 6.59 19.23 -13.47
CA GLY A 225 5.58 18.24 -13.78
C GLY A 225 4.19 18.65 -13.35
N LEU A 226 3.24 17.89 -13.83
CA LEU A 226 1.84 18.05 -13.55
C LEU A 226 1.21 16.69 -13.34
N ARG A 227 0.47 16.55 -12.25
CA ARG A 227 -0.37 15.39 -11.99
C ARG A 227 -1.82 15.86 -11.87
N TYR A 228 -2.72 15.14 -12.53
CA TYR A 228 -4.15 15.28 -12.35
C TYR A 228 -4.68 14.02 -11.68
N SER A 229 -5.16 14.17 -10.45
CA SER A 229 -5.69 13.10 -9.62
C SER A 229 -7.19 13.27 -9.46
N MET A 230 -7.93 12.19 -9.55
CA MET A 230 -9.36 12.14 -9.33
C MET A 230 -9.67 11.08 -8.28
N PHE A 231 -10.69 11.31 -7.48
CA PHE A 231 -11.18 10.37 -6.49
C PHE A 231 -12.70 10.28 -6.59
N TYR A 232 -13.20 9.06 -6.71
CA TYR A 232 -14.63 8.76 -6.77
C TYR A 232 -15.00 7.83 -5.62
N ARG A 233 -15.83 8.32 -4.69
CA ARG A 233 -16.50 7.46 -3.73
C ARG A 233 -17.64 6.74 -4.46
N LEU A 234 -17.67 5.39 -4.36
CA LEU A 234 -18.63 4.58 -5.10
C LEU A 234 -19.64 3.93 -4.15
N GLY A 235 -20.87 3.72 -4.67
CA GLY A 235 -21.88 2.86 -4.06
C GLY A 235 -21.50 1.36 -4.23
N GLU A 236 -22.21 0.49 -3.59
CA GLU A 236 -23.61 0.53 -3.16
C GLU A 236 -23.76 1.10 -1.73
N GLU A 237 -24.56 2.16 -1.59
CA GLU A 237 -24.81 2.77 -0.27
C GLU A 237 -26.08 3.65 -0.27
N THR A 238 -26.77 3.67 0.86
CA THR A 238 -27.82 4.66 1.15
C THR A 238 -27.21 5.80 1.97
N ILE A 239 -27.32 7.03 1.46
CA ILE A 239 -26.82 8.23 2.10
C ILE A 239 -27.97 9.00 2.71
N ASN A 240 -27.87 9.32 4.00
CA ASN A 240 -28.80 10.20 4.69
C ASN A 240 -28.58 11.65 4.24
N ILE A 241 -29.69 12.34 4.01
CA ILE A 241 -29.72 13.77 3.71
C ILE A 241 -30.19 14.50 4.97
N TYR A 242 -29.43 15.51 5.38
CA TYR A 242 -29.73 16.30 6.58
C TYR A 242 -30.05 17.74 6.20
N ALA A 243 -30.86 18.40 7.02
CA ALA A 243 -31.10 19.82 6.91
C ALA A 243 -29.79 20.59 6.98
N ASN A 244 -29.57 21.53 6.06
CA ASN A 244 -28.34 22.33 5.96
C ASN A 244 -27.05 21.50 5.83
N ASN A 245 -27.12 20.23 5.37
CA ASN A 245 -26.00 19.29 5.32
C ASN A 245 -25.33 19.02 6.68
N GLN A 246 -26.03 19.22 7.78
CA GLN A 246 -25.53 19.03 9.14
C GLN A 246 -26.02 17.70 9.72
N ALA A 247 -25.12 16.73 9.86
CA ALA A 247 -25.41 15.42 10.46
C ALA A 247 -25.47 15.46 12.00
N VAL A 248 -25.08 16.57 12.60
CA VAL A 248 -25.11 16.82 14.05
C VAL A 248 -25.70 18.19 14.32
N THR A 249 -26.40 18.31 15.44
CA THR A 249 -26.89 19.58 15.99
C THR A 249 -26.26 19.80 17.35
N TYR A 250 -25.96 21.07 17.68
CA TYR A 250 -25.46 21.41 19.00
C TYR A 250 -26.63 21.81 19.90
N ASP A 251 -26.79 21.06 21.00
CA ASP A 251 -27.72 21.41 22.07
C ASP A 251 -26.99 22.34 23.04
N ALA A 252 -27.43 23.61 23.08
CA ALA A 252 -26.80 24.64 23.92
C ALA A 252 -27.16 24.48 25.42
N ASP A 253 -28.30 23.85 25.73
CA ASP A 253 -28.76 23.68 27.11
C ASP A 253 -27.97 22.55 27.78
N LEU A 254 -27.64 21.50 27.05
CA LEU A 254 -26.87 20.36 27.53
C LEU A 254 -25.37 20.49 27.25
N GLY A 255 -24.96 21.40 26.37
CA GLY A 255 -23.56 21.59 25.96
C GLY A 255 -22.98 20.41 25.16
N ILE A 256 -23.83 19.63 24.46
CA ILE A 256 -23.44 18.43 23.73
C ILE A 256 -23.83 18.49 22.27
N TYR A 257 -23.19 17.66 21.43
CA TYR A 257 -23.62 17.44 20.06
C TYR A 257 -24.53 16.20 19.97
N GLU A 258 -25.69 16.39 19.39
CA GLU A 258 -26.65 15.34 19.14
C GLU A 258 -26.69 14.96 17.67
N LYS A 259 -27.06 13.71 17.37
CA LYS A 259 -27.25 13.23 16.02
C LYS A 259 -28.51 13.86 15.41
N ALA A 260 -28.39 14.58 14.31
CA ALA A 260 -29.53 15.11 13.59
C ALA A 260 -30.39 14.01 12.96
N THR A 261 -31.70 14.24 12.89
CA THR A 261 -32.62 13.37 12.16
C THR A 261 -32.50 13.62 10.65
N PRO A 262 -32.26 12.57 9.83
CA PRO A 262 -32.28 12.73 8.39
C PRO A 262 -33.65 13.22 7.90
N ILE A 263 -33.64 14.15 6.96
CA ILE A 263 -34.87 14.66 6.29
C ILE A 263 -35.23 13.81 5.07
N ASP A 264 -34.27 13.10 4.49
CA ASP A 264 -34.44 12.23 3.33
C ASP A 264 -33.27 11.22 3.24
N THR A 265 -33.38 10.25 2.35
CA THR A 265 -32.32 9.27 2.04
C THR A 265 -32.18 9.10 0.53
N LYS A 266 -30.96 8.92 0.06
CA LYS A 266 -30.68 8.64 -1.33
C LYS A 266 -29.87 7.35 -1.50
N TYR A 267 -30.44 6.39 -2.22
CA TYR A 267 -29.76 5.15 -2.57
C TYR A 267 -28.90 5.31 -3.82
N TYR A 268 -27.65 4.88 -3.71
CA TYR A 268 -26.73 4.78 -4.83
C TYR A 268 -26.45 3.31 -5.08
N GLY A 269 -26.77 2.80 -6.28
CA GLY A 269 -26.50 1.43 -6.66
C GLY A 269 -25.01 1.14 -6.82
N LYS A 270 -24.67 -0.14 -7.02
CA LYS A 270 -23.29 -0.63 -7.16
C LYS A 270 -22.51 0.17 -8.22
N ASN A 271 -21.29 0.60 -7.86
CA ASN A 271 -20.37 1.39 -8.69
C ASN A 271 -20.90 2.77 -9.14
N LYS A 272 -22.02 3.25 -8.59
CA LYS A 272 -22.48 4.62 -8.86
C LYS A 272 -21.68 5.60 -8.02
N THR A 273 -21.29 6.72 -8.62
CA THR A 273 -20.55 7.78 -7.93
C THR A 273 -21.43 8.48 -6.91
N ILE A 274 -21.02 8.45 -5.65
CA ILE A 274 -21.63 9.15 -4.52
C ILE A 274 -21.07 10.56 -4.41
N ALA A 275 -19.76 10.68 -4.48
CA ALA A 275 -19.01 11.93 -4.45
C ALA A 275 -17.75 11.81 -5.30
N SER A 276 -17.30 12.93 -5.85
CA SER A 276 -16.06 13.01 -6.61
C SER A 276 -15.27 14.22 -6.19
N PHE A 277 -13.96 14.07 -6.24
CA PHE A 277 -12.97 15.12 -5.99
C PHE A 277 -11.91 14.99 -7.07
N ASP A 278 -11.39 16.12 -7.53
CA ASP A 278 -10.26 16.15 -8.44
C ASP A 278 -9.29 17.25 -8.04
N ASN A 279 -8.04 17.06 -8.39
CA ASN A 279 -6.98 17.99 -8.04
C ASN A 279 -5.90 18.03 -9.11
N LEU A 280 -5.42 19.23 -9.38
CA LEU A 280 -4.29 19.48 -10.25
C LEU A 280 -3.07 19.79 -9.39
N GLU A 281 -2.01 18.98 -9.54
CA GLU A 281 -0.83 19.01 -8.69
C GLU A 281 0.41 19.40 -9.49
N PRO A 282 0.68 20.72 -9.67
CA PRO A 282 1.92 21.17 -10.31
C PRO A 282 3.11 20.98 -9.37
N ARG A 283 4.27 20.68 -9.95
CA ARG A 283 5.54 20.52 -9.22
C ARG A 283 6.66 21.17 -10.02
N VAL A 284 7.56 21.84 -9.31
CA VAL A 284 8.78 22.41 -9.89
C VAL A 284 9.91 22.20 -8.90
N ALA A 285 11.04 21.72 -9.41
CA ALA A 285 12.28 21.65 -8.65
C ALA A 285 13.42 22.16 -9.51
N ILE A 286 14.33 22.90 -8.93
CA ILE A 286 15.52 23.43 -9.57
C ILE A 286 16.78 22.97 -8.85
N ALA A 287 17.84 22.72 -9.60
CA ALA A 287 19.14 22.42 -9.05
C ALA A 287 20.21 23.24 -9.78
N TYR A 288 21.06 23.91 -9.01
CA TYR A 288 22.20 24.67 -9.52
C TYR A 288 23.50 24.17 -8.88
N THR A 289 24.42 23.72 -9.70
CA THR A 289 25.77 23.29 -9.29
C THR A 289 26.69 24.48 -9.29
N ILE A 290 27.13 24.94 -8.12
CA ILE A 290 28.04 26.05 -7.97
C ILE A 290 29.46 25.60 -8.39
N ASN A 291 29.90 24.46 -7.87
CA ASN A 291 31.18 23.81 -8.18
C ASN A 291 31.07 22.30 -7.83
N ASP A 292 32.17 21.54 -8.01
CA ASP A 292 32.19 20.08 -7.80
C ASP A 292 31.85 19.62 -6.38
N LYS A 293 31.82 20.53 -5.40
CA LYS A 293 31.59 20.24 -3.99
C LYS A 293 30.29 20.86 -3.44
N GLN A 294 29.65 21.76 -4.19
CA GLN A 294 28.54 22.56 -3.71
C GLN A 294 27.42 22.64 -4.75
N SER A 295 26.21 22.40 -4.32
CA SER A 295 24.97 22.60 -5.10
C SER A 295 23.86 23.20 -4.24
N VAL A 296 22.97 23.95 -4.88
CA VAL A 296 21.74 24.48 -4.28
C VAL A 296 20.55 23.82 -4.98
N LYS A 297 19.56 23.41 -4.19
CA LYS A 297 18.33 22.82 -4.68
C LYS A 297 17.14 23.51 -4.02
N ALA A 298 16.07 23.74 -4.77
CA ALA A 298 14.81 24.25 -4.30
C ALA A 298 13.66 23.50 -4.97
N SER A 299 12.54 23.27 -4.22
CA SER A 299 11.34 22.62 -4.70
C SER A 299 10.09 23.16 -4.00
#